data_a0111c8d1bc51c410bb18405b5a027a5
#
_entry.id   a0111c8d1bc51c410bb18405b5a027a5
#
_cell.length_a   1.000
_cell.length_b   1.000
_cell.length_c   1.000
_cell.angle_alpha   90.00
_cell.angle_beta   90.00
_cell.angle_gamma   90.00
#
_symmetry.space_group_name_H-M   'P 1'
#
loop_
_entity.id
_entity.type
_entity.pdbx_description
1 polymer ?
#
loop_
_entity_poly.entity_id
_entity_poly.type
_entity_poly.pdbx_seq_one_letter_code
_entity_poly.pdbx_strand_id
1 'polypeptide(L)'
;MADASHVTDISNKSSGGIAGQTVAEYLRALSAGSAAPGGGSAAALAGALGAALCAMAARLTLKRLAAPSIRQPMSAAAMDADALVNRLMSLADRDAQAYTQVMAAYRLPGDFEDDRRSRSNAIQSALQTATAVPMETLQALSDAVHPLQIVLDNGNIHCRDDVGAALRLLRCAAQSTAANIRANLKLLSGHCPASEIQKTFIRISSEITKCLADLNHRYFEDDTP
;
A
#
# COMPACT_ATOMS: atom_id res chain seq x y z
N MET A 1 -25.73 39.54 -14.79
CA MET A 1 -26.44 38.65 -13.86
C MET A 1 -26.27 37.23 -14.39
N ALA A 2 -25.26 36.51 -13.95
CA ALA A 2 -25.00 35.10 -14.28
C ALA A 2 -25.15 34.31 -12.97
N ASP A 3 -26.07 33.39 -13.03
CA ASP A 3 -26.56 32.54 -11.94
C ASP A 3 -25.46 31.57 -11.47
N ALA A 4 -25.05 31.70 -10.22
CA ALA A 4 -24.07 30.87 -9.56
C ALA A 4 -24.79 29.96 -8.56
N SER A 5 -25.46 28.94 -9.07
CA SER A 5 -26.11 27.95 -8.22
C SER A 5 -26.17 26.59 -8.91
N HIS A 6 -25.12 25.80 -8.80
CA HIS A 6 -25.19 24.32 -8.77
C HIS A 6 -23.87 23.76 -8.26
N VAL A 7 -23.57 24.02 -6.98
CA VAL A 7 -22.69 23.11 -6.24
C VAL A 7 -23.59 21.98 -5.75
N THR A 8 -23.67 20.91 -6.53
CA THR A 8 -24.32 19.67 -6.10
C THR A 8 -23.53 19.09 -4.92
N ASP A 9 -24.16 19.13 -3.78
CA ASP A 9 -23.79 18.46 -2.54
C ASP A 9 -23.63 16.95 -2.81
N ILE A 10 -22.38 16.47 -2.98
CA ILE A 10 -22.06 15.04 -3.14
C ILE A 10 -21.73 14.48 -1.76
N SER A 11 -22.64 14.60 -0.82
CA SER A 11 -22.64 13.82 0.41
C SER A 11 -23.35 12.48 0.19
N ASN A 12 -22.90 11.68 -0.77
CA ASN A 12 -23.35 10.29 -0.86
C ASN A 12 -22.35 9.42 -0.10
N LYS A 13 -22.67 9.13 1.15
CA LYS A 13 -22.00 8.13 1.99
C LYS A 13 -22.12 6.76 1.32
N SER A 14 -21.16 6.36 0.51
CA SER A 14 -20.96 4.95 0.24
C SER A 14 -20.47 4.30 1.54
N SER A 15 -21.28 3.47 2.14
CA SER A 15 -21.02 2.71 3.38
C SER A 15 -20.03 1.55 3.18
N GLY A 16 -19.23 1.58 2.14
CA GLY A 16 -18.15 0.65 1.87
C GLY A 16 -16.86 1.44 1.67
N GLY A 17 -15.76 1.03 2.32
CA GLY A 17 -14.45 1.63 2.18
C GLY A 17 -13.97 1.68 0.71
N ILE A 18 -12.68 1.95 0.48
CA ILE A 18 -12.07 2.01 -0.87
C ILE A 18 -12.38 0.75 -1.70
N ALA A 19 -12.47 -0.42 -1.05
CA ALA A 19 -12.83 -1.69 -1.69
C ALA A 19 -14.24 -1.70 -2.32
N GLY A 20 -15.16 -0.86 -1.83
CA GLY A 20 -16.52 -0.73 -2.36
C GLY A 20 -16.69 0.38 -3.40
N GLN A 21 -15.63 1.14 -3.69
CA GLN A 21 -15.65 2.22 -4.68
C GLN A 21 -15.27 1.72 -6.07
N THR A 22 -15.82 2.33 -7.09
CA THR A 22 -15.26 2.21 -8.44
C THR A 22 -13.89 2.89 -8.53
N VAL A 23 -13.04 2.45 -9.42
CA VAL A 23 -11.75 3.11 -9.69
C VAL A 23 -11.93 4.60 -9.98
N ALA A 24 -12.99 4.97 -10.71
CA ALA A 24 -13.28 6.36 -11.03
C ALA A 24 -13.65 7.19 -9.80
N GLU A 25 -14.40 6.64 -8.87
CA GLU A 25 -14.75 7.30 -7.60
C GLU A 25 -13.52 7.50 -6.73
N TYR A 26 -12.68 6.48 -6.58
CA TYR A 26 -11.43 6.59 -5.84
C TYR A 26 -10.50 7.67 -6.42
N LEU A 27 -10.32 7.69 -7.74
CA LEU A 27 -9.45 8.69 -8.40
C LEU A 27 -9.99 10.11 -8.24
N ARG A 28 -11.33 10.31 -8.30
CA ARG A 28 -11.94 11.61 -8.01
C ARG A 28 -11.72 12.03 -6.55
N ALA A 29 -11.90 11.10 -5.60
CA ALA A 29 -11.64 11.36 -4.19
C ALA A 29 -10.17 11.72 -3.93
N LEU A 30 -9.24 11.00 -4.55
CA LEU A 30 -7.80 11.25 -4.43
C LEU A 30 -7.40 12.63 -4.99
N SER A 31 -8.04 13.08 -6.06
CA SER A 31 -7.76 14.36 -6.72
C SER A 31 -8.53 15.55 -6.13
N ALA A 32 -9.45 15.32 -5.19
CA ALA A 32 -10.37 16.36 -4.70
C ALA A 32 -9.72 17.41 -3.75
N GLY A 33 -8.44 17.28 -3.40
CA GLY A 33 -7.74 18.17 -2.46
C GLY A 33 -8.18 17.97 -1.01
N SER A 34 -8.86 16.87 -0.69
CA SER A 34 -9.20 16.45 0.66
C SER A 34 -7.98 15.86 1.38
N ALA A 35 -8.07 15.81 2.70
CA ALA A 35 -7.00 15.26 3.54
C ALA A 35 -6.77 13.75 3.32
N ALA A 36 -7.81 13.00 2.94
CA ALA A 36 -7.79 11.57 2.62
C ALA A 36 -8.83 11.27 1.51
N PRO A 37 -8.59 10.25 0.67
CA PRO A 37 -7.41 9.39 0.59
C PRO A 37 -6.15 10.13 0.11
N GLY A 38 -4.96 9.57 0.41
CA GLY A 38 -3.67 10.19 0.08
C GLY A 38 -2.64 9.19 -0.44
N GLY A 39 -1.37 9.58 -0.38
CA GLY A 39 -0.25 8.81 -0.93
C GLY A 39 -0.07 7.42 -0.31
N GLY A 40 -0.37 7.23 0.98
CA GLY A 40 -0.28 5.94 1.65
C GLY A 40 -1.33 4.95 1.15
N SER A 41 -2.59 5.41 1.05
CA SER A 41 -3.68 4.66 0.44
C SER A 41 -3.36 4.29 -1.01
N ALA A 42 -2.86 5.25 -1.82
CA ALA A 42 -2.47 5.02 -3.22
C ALA A 42 -1.33 4.00 -3.34
N ALA A 43 -0.34 4.04 -2.43
CA ALA A 43 0.75 3.07 -2.41
C ALA A 43 0.24 1.65 -2.12
N ALA A 44 -0.66 1.49 -1.15
CA ALA A 44 -1.27 0.20 -0.84
C ALA A 44 -2.05 -0.37 -2.05
N LEU A 45 -2.82 0.46 -2.76
CA LEU A 45 -3.53 0.06 -3.97
C LEU A 45 -2.58 -0.27 -5.12
N ALA A 46 -1.48 0.43 -5.29
CA ALA A 46 -0.46 0.08 -6.28
C ALA A 46 0.14 -1.31 -5.98
N GLY A 47 0.39 -1.60 -4.70
CA GLY A 47 0.79 -2.94 -4.25
C GLY A 47 -0.25 -4.01 -4.55
N ALA A 48 -1.53 -3.71 -4.31
CA ALA A 48 -2.64 -4.62 -4.62
C ALA A 48 -2.74 -4.93 -6.11
N LEU A 49 -2.56 -3.92 -6.98
CA LEU A 49 -2.51 -4.11 -8.44
C LEU A 49 -1.35 -5.04 -8.84
N GLY A 50 -0.14 -4.83 -8.25
CA GLY A 50 1.01 -5.69 -8.47
C GLY A 50 0.74 -7.13 -8.06
N ALA A 51 0.14 -7.36 -6.89
CA ALA A 51 -0.27 -8.69 -6.43
C ALA A 51 -1.32 -9.32 -7.35
N ALA A 52 -2.31 -8.55 -7.82
CA ALA A 52 -3.34 -9.04 -8.73
C ALA A 52 -2.75 -9.50 -10.08
N LEU A 53 -1.80 -8.76 -10.66
CA LEU A 53 -1.09 -9.17 -11.87
C LEU A 53 -0.28 -10.44 -11.65
N CYS A 54 0.37 -10.58 -10.50
CA CYS A 54 1.06 -11.80 -10.09
C CYS A 54 0.11 -13.01 -10.05
N ALA A 55 -1.06 -12.87 -9.39
CA ALA A 55 -2.09 -13.91 -9.33
C ALA A 55 -2.63 -14.28 -10.74
N MET A 56 -2.85 -13.29 -11.59
CA MET A 56 -3.28 -13.50 -12.97
C MET A 56 -2.25 -14.32 -13.75
N ALA A 57 -0.98 -13.94 -13.71
CA ALA A 57 0.09 -14.63 -14.42
C ALA A 57 0.29 -16.08 -13.93
N ALA A 58 0.17 -16.30 -12.61
CA ALA A 58 0.19 -17.64 -12.02
C ALA A 58 -0.93 -18.52 -12.57
N ARG A 59 -2.16 -18.00 -12.62
CA ARG A 59 -3.34 -18.74 -13.15
C ARG A 59 -3.23 -19.02 -14.65
N LEU A 60 -2.73 -18.07 -15.44
CA LEU A 60 -2.50 -18.27 -16.87
C LEU A 60 -1.43 -19.33 -17.12
N THR A 61 -0.40 -19.40 -16.27
CA THR A 61 0.62 -20.44 -16.30
C THR A 61 0.01 -21.82 -16.02
N LEU A 62 -0.81 -21.94 -14.97
CA LEU A 62 -1.49 -23.18 -14.61
C LEU A 62 -2.40 -23.72 -15.72
N LYS A 63 -3.04 -22.84 -16.49
CA LYS A 63 -3.89 -23.22 -17.62
C LYS A 63 -3.12 -23.79 -18.81
N ARG A 64 -1.90 -23.33 -19.05
CA ARG A 64 -1.09 -23.66 -20.24
C ARG A 64 -0.01 -24.72 -20.02
N LEU A 65 0.65 -24.69 -18.85
CA LEU A 65 1.82 -25.48 -18.55
C LEU A 65 1.57 -26.33 -17.30
N ALA A 66 1.27 -27.57 -17.50
CA ALA A 66 0.84 -28.42 -16.40
C ALA A 66 1.90 -29.41 -15.92
N ALA A 67 3.19 -29.07 -16.00
CA ALA A 67 4.21 -29.90 -15.37
C ALA A 67 3.92 -30.05 -13.87
N PRO A 68 3.85 -31.28 -13.32
CA PRO A 68 3.47 -31.50 -11.92
C PRO A 68 4.35 -30.72 -10.92
N SER A 69 5.62 -30.55 -11.23
CA SER A 69 6.60 -29.80 -10.39
C SER A 69 6.31 -28.31 -10.27
N ILE A 70 5.65 -27.71 -11.27
CA ILE A 70 5.32 -26.30 -11.30
C ILE A 70 3.93 -26.03 -10.74
N ARG A 71 3.04 -27.00 -10.82
CA ARG A 71 1.61 -26.85 -10.51
C ARG A 71 1.37 -26.44 -9.05
N GLN A 72 2.01 -27.10 -8.09
CA GLN A 72 1.81 -26.82 -6.68
C GLN A 72 2.37 -25.44 -6.27
N PRO A 73 3.66 -25.08 -6.54
CA PRO A 73 4.16 -23.76 -6.17
C PRO A 73 3.41 -22.62 -6.87
N MET A 74 3.00 -22.80 -8.13
CA MET A 74 2.26 -21.79 -8.88
C MET A 74 0.84 -21.60 -8.32
N SER A 75 0.18 -22.66 -7.87
CA SER A 75 -1.13 -22.58 -7.20
C SER A 75 -1.01 -21.85 -5.86
N ALA A 76 0.02 -22.14 -5.07
CA ALA A 76 0.29 -21.45 -3.82
C ALA A 76 0.54 -19.96 -4.08
N ALA A 77 1.39 -19.62 -5.05
CA ALA A 77 1.68 -18.24 -5.43
C ALA A 77 0.40 -17.46 -5.83
N ALA A 78 -0.53 -18.10 -6.55
CA ALA A 78 -1.80 -17.46 -6.90
C ALA A 78 -2.67 -17.19 -5.67
N MET A 79 -2.72 -18.13 -4.72
CA MET A 79 -3.51 -17.98 -3.48
C MET A 79 -2.90 -16.92 -2.56
N ASP A 80 -1.58 -16.92 -2.40
CA ASP A 80 -0.87 -15.93 -1.59
C ASP A 80 -1.04 -14.52 -2.16
N ALA A 81 -0.95 -14.39 -3.48
CA ALA A 81 -1.17 -13.11 -4.16
C ALA A 81 -2.62 -12.60 -3.99
N ASP A 82 -3.64 -13.47 -4.03
CA ASP A 82 -5.03 -13.07 -3.74
C ASP A 82 -5.21 -12.58 -2.30
N ALA A 83 -4.62 -13.28 -1.34
CA ALA A 83 -4.65 -12.87 0.07
C ALA A 83 -3.99 -11.49 0.25
N LEU A 84 -2.88 -11.24 -0.46
CA LEU A 84 -2.19 -9.96 -0.46
C LEU A 84 -3.03 -8.83 -1.10
N VAL A 85 -3.76 -9.10 -2.18
CA VAL A 85 -4.71 -8.13 -2.76
C VAL A 85 -5.69 -7.67 -1.70
N ASN A 86 -6.37 -8.61 -1.03
CA ASN A 86 -7.37 -8.29 -0.02
C ASN A 86 -6.76 -7.53 1.17
N ARG A 87 -5.58 -7.96 1.64
CA ARG A 87 -4.87 -7.31 2.74
C ARG A 87 -4.47 -5.88 2.40
N LEU A 88 -3.91 -5.64 1.21
CA LEU A 88 -3.46 -4.32 0.76
C LEU A 88 -4.64 -3.37 0.50
N MET A 89 -5.77 -3.85 0.00
CA MET A 89 -6.99 -3.06 -0.12
C MET A 89 -7.50 -2.62 1.25
N SER A 90 -7.54 -3.52 2.24
CA SER A 90 -7.90 -3.17 3.62
C SER A 90 -6.93 -2.15 4.24
N LEU A 91 -5.64 -2.27 3.94
CA LEU A 91 -4.62 -1.32 4.42
C LEU A 91 -4.76 0.06 3.77
N ALA A 92 -5.22 0.14 2.52
CA ALA A 92 -5.53 1.41 1.86
C ALA A 92 -6.66 2.16 2.59
N ASP A 93 -7.71 1.46 3.02
CA ASP A 93 -8.79 2.03 3.83
C ASP A 93 -8.29 2.52 5.20
N ARG A 94 -7.51 1.67 5.86
CA ARG A 94 -6.97 1.96 7.20
C ARG A 94 -6.01 3.16 7.17
N ASP A 95 -5.23 3.33 6.11
CA ASP A 95 -4.36 4.50 5.93
C ASP A 95 -5.17 5.80 5.85
N ALA A 96 -6.23 5.81 5.04
CA ALA A 96 -7.12 6.97 4.93
C ALA A 96 -7.81 7.31 6.26
N GLN A 97 -8.25 6.30 7.00
CA GLN A 97 -8.86 6.46 8.33
C GLN A 97 -7.85 6.98 9.35
N ALA A 98 -6.64 6.41 9.39
CA ALA A 98 -5.59 6.82 10.32
C ALA A 98 -5.20 8.29 10.11
N TYR A 99 -5.07 8.72 8.86
CA TYR A 99 -4.80 10.12 8.55
C TYR A 99 -5.93 11.04 9.00
N THR A 100 -7.19 10.64 8.79
CA THR A 100 -8.36 11.40 9.27
C THR A 100 -8.34 11.57 10.78
N GLN A 101 -7.94 10.53 11.53
CA GLN A 101 -7.78 10.60 12.99
C GLN A 101 -6.68 11.58 13.42
N VAL A 102 -5.54 11.59 12.71
CA VAL A 102 -4.48 12.58 12.96
C VAL A 102 -5.01 14.00 12.77
N MET A 103 -5.72 14.27 11.67
CA MET A 103 -6.31 15.57 11.41
C MET A 103 -7.37 15.97 12.43
N ALA A 104 -8.15 15.02 12.93
CA ALA A 104 -9.11 15.25 14.02
C ALA A 104 -8.40 15.62 15.33
N ALA A 105 -7.32 14.93 15.68
CA ALA A 105 -6.53 15.22 16.87
C ALA A 105 -5.91 16.64 16.83
N TYR A 106 -5.43 17.08 15.67
CA TYR A 106 -4.91 18.44 15.49
C TYR A 106 -5.97 19.54 15.66
N ARG A 107 -7.26 19.24 15.49
CA ARG A 107 -8.37 20.18 15.64
C ARG A 107 -8.91 20.28 17.07
N LEU A 108 -8.43 19.46 18.00
CA LEU A 108 -8.82 19.53 19.41
C LEU A 108 -8.46 20.90 20.02
N PRO A 109 -9.24 21.40 21.01
CA PRO A 109 -8.94 22.64 21.70
C PRO A 109 -7.54 22.64 22.32
N GLY A 110 -6.97 23.80 22.54
CA GLY A 110 -5.65 23.97 23.14
C GLY A 110 -5.50 25.29 23.89
N ASP A 111 -6.62 25.89 24.32
CA ASP A 111 -6.63 27.19 24.98
C ASP A 111 -6.14 27.10 26.42
N PHE A 112 -6.49 26.04 27.13
CA PHE A 112 -6.09 25.81 28.50
C PHE A 112 -4.98 24.73 28.59
N GLU A 113 -4.26 24.65 29.72
CA GLU A 113 -3.12 23.74 29.91
C GLU A 113 -3.56 22.26 29.80
N ASP A 114 -4.70 21.92 30.41
CA ASP A 114 -5.26 20.55 30.35
C ASP A 114 -5.69 20.18 28.93
N ASP A 115 -6.25 21.12 28.16
CA ASP A 115 -6.61 20.93 26.76
C ASP A 115 -5.36 20.67 25.90
N ARG A 116 -4.30 21.45 26.09
CA ARG A 116 -3.02 21.28 25.40
C ARG A 116 -2.42 19.91 25.64
N ARG A 117 -2.46 19.44 26.90
CA ARG A 117 -1.97 18.12 27.28
C ARG A 117 -2.81 17.01 26.66
N SER A 118 -4.13 17.13 26.71
CA SER A 118 -5.07 16.17 26.11
C SER A 118 -4.88 16.10 24.58
N ARG A 119 -4.80 17.25 23.90
CA ARG A 119 -4.52 17.36 22.47
C ARG A 119 -3.18 16.73 22.10
N SER A 120 -2.12 17.01 22.85
CA SER A 120 -0.80 16.44 22.61
C SER A 120 -0.83 14.91 22.67
N ASN A 121 -1.48 14.36 23.70
CA ASN A 121 -1.63 12.91 23.84
C ASN A 121 -2.45 12.30 22.70
N ALA A 122 -3.54 12.94 22.29
CA ALA A 122 -4.37 12.50 21.17
C ALA A 122 -3.58 12.50 19.85
N ILE A 123 -2.79 13.54 19.58
CA ILE A 123 -1.91 13.62 18.39
C ILE A 123 -0.90 12.48 18.40
N GLN A 124 -0.21 12.23 19.53
CA GLN A 124 0.77 11.16 19.62
C GLN A 124 0.14 9.78 19.42
N SER A 125 -1.02 9.53 20.00
CA SER A 125 -1.77 8.27 19.81
C SER A 125 -2.19 8.07 18.35
N ALA A 126 -2.73 9.12 17.71
CA ALA A 126 -3.11 9.07 16.30
C ALA A 126 -1.89 8.84 15.38
N LEU A 127 -0.75 9.48 15.66
CA LEU A 127 0.50 9.30 14.90
C LEU A 127 1.07 7.88 15.06
N GLN A 128 0.93 7.24 16.22
CA GLN A 128 1.29 5.83 16.41
C GLN A 128 0.50 4.93 15.45
N THR A 129 -0.81 5.11 15.39
CA THR A 129 -1.67 4.37 14.45
C THR A 129 -1.31 4.68 12.99
N ALA A 130 -1.11 5.96 12.65
CA ALA A 130 -0.73 6.40 11.31
C ALA A 130 0.68 5.91 10.90
N THR A 131 1.51 5.49 11.85
CA THR A 131 2.81 4.86 11.57
C THR A 131 2.68 3.34 11.47
N ALA A 132 1.82 2.71 12.28
CA ALA A 132 1.63 1.27 12.29
C ALA A 132 1.03 0.75 10.96
N VAL A 133 0.04 1.45 10.41
CA VAL A 133 -0.61 1.04 9.15
C VAL A 133 0.38 0.95 7.97
N PRO A 134 1.20 1.96 7.65
CA PRO A 134 2.19 1.81 6.59
C PRO A 134 3.29 0.80 6.91
N MET A 135 3.60 0.51 8.18
CA MET A 135 4.48 -0.59 8.56
C MET A 135 3.88 -1.95 8.17
N GLU A 136 2.59 -2.15 8.43
CA GLU A 136 1.86 -3.36 8.00
C GLU A 136 1.78 -3.43 6.47
N THR A 137 1.64 -2.30 5.77
CA THR A 137 1.67 -2.22 4.31
C THR A 137 3.04 -2.65 3.77
N LEU A 138 4.13 -2.14 4.35
CA LEU A 138 5.49 -2.51 3.95
C LEU A 138 5.75 -4.01 4.16
N GLN A 139 5.24 -4.59 5.26
CA GLN A 139 5.32 -6.03 5.49
C GLN A 139 4.54 -6.81 4.45
N ALA A 140 3.31 -6.42 4.12
CA ALA A 140 2.52 -7.07 3.08
C ALA A 140 3.22 -7.01 1.69
N LEU A 141 3.87 -5.89 1.39
CA LEU A 141 4.67 -5.76 0.16
C LEU A 141 5.92 -6.65 0.18
N SER A 142 6.54 -6.84 1.34
CA SER A 142 7.65 -7.79 1.52
C SER A 142 7.18 -9.24 1.30
N ASP A 143 6.01 -9.58 1.84
CA ASP A 143 5.41 -10.91 1.66
C ASP A 143 5.06 -11.19 0.19
N ALA A 144 4.81 -10.15 -0.63
CA ALA A 144 4.53 -10.28 -2.06
C ALA A 144 5.75 -10.66 -2.93
N VAL A 145 6.97 -10.52 -2.41
CA VAL A 145 8.20 -10.83 -3.15
C VAL A 145 8.27 -12.32 -3.49
N HIS A 146 7.92 -13.19 -2.55
CA HIS A 146 8.03 -14.64 -2.73
C HIS A 146 7.10 -15.18 -3.84
N PRO A 147 5.78 -14.92 -3.84
CA PRO A 147 4.91 -15.33 -4.94
C PRO A 147 5.32 -14.72 -6.29
N LEU A 148 5.78 -13.47 -6.30
CA LEU A 148 6.30 -12.83 -7.51
C LEU A 148 7.51 -13.60 -8.07
N GLN A 149 8.46 -13.98 -7.22
CA GLN A 149 9.64 -14.74 -7.64
C GLN A 149 9.26 -16.09 -8.23
N ILE A 150 8.32 -16.83 -7.60
CA ILE A 150 7.82 -18.12 -8.15
C ILE A 150 7.28 -17.93 -9.57
N VAL A 151 6.52 -16.85 -9.79
CA VAL A 151 5.92 -16.56 -11.10
C VAL A 151 6.97 -16.13 -12.11
N LEU A 152 8.00 -15.37 -11.71
CA LEU A 152 9.14 -15.02 -12.57
C LEU A 152 9.95 -16.24 -12.99
N ASP A 153 10.24 -17.15 -12.05
CA ASP A 153 11.07 -18.33 -12.31
C ASP A 153 10.37 -19.37 -13.19
N ASN A 154 9.03 -19.50 -13.09
CA ASN A 154 8.29 -20.63 -13.65
C ASN A 154 7.09 -20.21 -14.52
N GLY A 155 6.85 -18.92 -14.68
CA GLY A 155 5.68 -18.39 -15.34
C GLY A 155 5.69 -18.56 -16.85
N ASN A 156 4.51 -18.41 -17.44
CA ASN A 156 4.33 -18.38 -18.87
C ASN A 156 5.04 -17.16 -19.48
N ILE A 157 5.93 -17.38 -20.44
CA ILE A 157 6.69 -16.31 -21.11
C ILE A 157 5.78 -15.21 -21.70
N HIS A 158 4.56 -15.56 -22.12
CA HIS A 158 3.60 -14.59 -22.64
C HIS A 158 3.01 -13.65 -21.58
N CYS A 159 3.27 -13.89 -20.29
CA CYS A 159 2.89 -13.02 -19.19
C CYS A 159 4.09 -12.18 -18.68
N ARG A 160 5.24 -12.22 -19.35
CA ARG A 160 6.48 -11.57 -18.88
C ARG A 160 6.27 -10.06 -18.66
N ASP A 161 5.61 -9.38 -19.56
CA ASP A 161 5.36 -7.94 -19.47
C ASP A 161 4.42 -7.60 -18.30
N ASP A 162 3.38 -8.41 -18.08
CA ASP A 162 2.47 -8.26 -16.95
C ASP A 162 3.18 -8.46 -15.61
N VAL A 163 4.07 -9.47 -15.54
CA VAL A 163 4.88 -9.71 -14.33
C VAL A 163 5.91 -8.61 -14.13
N GLY A 164 6.47 -8.06 -15.20
CA GLY A 164 7.31 -6.87 -15.16
C GLY A 164 6.56 -5.63 -14.64
N ALA A 165 5.30 -5.45 -15.05
CA ALA A 165 4.43 -4.42 -14.51
C ALA A 165 4.15 -4.65 -13.00
N ALA A 166 3.88 -5.90 -12.60
CA ALA A 166 3.70 -6.28 -11.19
C ALA A 166 4.93 -5.90 -10.33
N LEU A 167 6.13 -6.24 -10.79
CA LEU A 167 7.38 -5.91 -10.11
C LEU A 167 7.56 -4.39 -9.93
N ARG A 168 7.31 -3.61 -10.99
CA ARG A 168 7.43 -2.14 -10.94
C ARG A 168 6.40 -1.51 -10.00
N LEU A 169 5.16 -2.01 -9.99
CA LEU A 169 4.11 -1.56 -9.07
C LEU A 169 4.47 -1.87 -7.61
N LEU A 170 4.93 -3.07 -7.29
CA LEU A 170 5.40 -3.43 -5.96
C LEU A 170 6.58 -2.57 -5.51
N ARG A 171 7.52 -2.29 -6.41
CA ARG A 171 8.66 -1.40 -6.13
C ARG A 171 8.22 0.04 -5.84
N CYS A 172 7.32 0.59 -6.66
CA CYS A 172 6.74 1.92 -6.44
C CYS A 172 6.00 1.98 -5.10
N ALA A 173 5.17 0.98 -4.81
CA ALA A 173 4.43 0.86 -3.55
C ALA A 173 5.36 0.82 -2.34
N ALA A 174 6.42 0.01 -2.38
CA ALA A 174 7.39 -0.10 -1.30
C ALA A 174 8.15 1.21 -1.04
N GLN A 175 8.59 1.89 -2.10
CA GLN A 175 9.28 3.18 -2.00
C GLN A 175 8.37 4.28 -1.41
N SER A 176 7.11 4.35 -1.87
CA SER A 176 6.13 5.32 -1.41
C SER A 176 5.73 5.06 0.05
N THR A 177 5.50 3.79 0.41
CA THR A 177 5.21 3.38 1.78
C THR A 177 6.38 3.70 2.72
N ALA A 178 7.62 3.45 2.30
CA ALA A 178 8.81 3.77 3.07
C ALA A 178 8.97 5.29 3.29
N ALA A 179 8.60 6.11 2.30
CA ALA A 179 8.59 7.57 2.44
C ALA A 179 7.54 8.03 3.47
N ASN A 180 6.33 7.44 3.44
CA ASN A 180 5.26 7.71 4.40
C ASN A 180 5.70 7.36 5.84
N ILE A 181 6.28 6.17 6.05
CA ILE A 181 6.81 5.76 7.37
C ILE A 181 7.84 6.77 7.87
N ARG A 182 8.80 7.18 7.02
CA ARG A 182 9.83 8.17 7.41
C ARG A 182 9.23 9.51 7.82
N ALA A 183 8.19 9.97 7.13
CA ALA A 183 7.50 11.20 7.47
C ALA A 183 6.81 11.11 8.84
N ASN A 184 6.10 10.01 9.10
CA ASN A 184 5.40 9.79 10.36
C ASN A 184 6.37 9.61 11.54
N LEU A 185 7.47 8.89 11.36
CA LEU A 185 8.50 8.71 12.40
C LEU A 185 9.11 10.04 12.85
N LYS A 186 9.24 11.02 11.97
CA LYS A 186 9.73 12.37 12.35
C LYS A 186 8.78 13.12 13.26
N LEU A 187 7.49 12.82 13.22
CA LEU A 187 6.45 13.46 14.03
C LEU A 187 6.22 12.76 15.37
N LEU A 188 6.66 11.52 15.49
CA LEU A 188 6.64 10.78 16.75
C LEU A 188 7.74 11.30 17.66
N SER A 189 7.38 12.09 18.67
CA SER A 189 8.33 12.63 19.63
C SER A 189 8.79 11.58 20.66
N GLY A 190 10.11 11.29 20.67
CA GLY A 190 10.89 10.85 21.85
C GLY A 190 10.47 9.63 22.68
N HIS A 191 9.43 8.89 22.34
CA HIS A 191 8.96 7.75 23.12
C HIS A 191 9.62 6.44 22.66
N CYS A 192 9.90 5.56 23.59
CA CYS A 192 10.57 4.26 23.42
C CYS A 192 10.07 3.38 22.25
N PRO A 193 8.78 3.40 21.82
CA PRO A 193 8.32 2.65 20.66
C PRO A 193 8.94 3.10 19.32
N ALA A 194 9.30 4.36 19.17
CA ALA A 194 9.81 4.90 17.90
C ALA A 194 11.13 4.23 17.47
N SER A 195 12.00 3.89 18.39
CA SER A 195 13.30 3.26 18.10
C SER A 195 13.16 1.82 17.59
N GLU A 196 12.24 1.04 18.14
CA GLU A 196 11.99 -0.34 17.69
C GLU A 196 11.25 -0.37 16.34
N ILE A 197 10.29 0.52 16.15
CA ILE A 197 9.64 0.71 14.85
C ILE A 197 10.67 1.09 13.79
N GLN A 198 11.58 2.01 14.11
CA GLN A 198 12.64 2.45 13.20
C GLN A 198 13.58 1.32 12.82
N LYS A 199 14.02 0.48 13.76
CA LYS A 199 14.87 -0.69 13.49
C LYS A 199 14.16 -1.67 12.55
N THR A 200 12.92 -2.01 12.86
CA THR A 200 12.08 -2.92 12.05
C THR A 200 11.87 -2.35 10.65
N PHE A 201 11.57 -1.06 10.55
CA PHE A 201 11.43 -0.35 9.27
C PHE A 201 12.70 -0.44 8.42
N ILE A 202 13.87 -0.13 9.00
CA ILE A 202 15.14 -0.16 8.27
C ILE A 202 15.39 -1.57 7.72
N ARG A 203 15.21 -2.60 8.54
CA ARG A 203 15.39 -3.99 8.14
C ARG A 203 14.48 -4.36 6.97
N ILE A 204 13.15 -4.22 7.12
CA ILE A 204 12.19 -4.62 6.07
C ILE A 204 12.40 -3.78 4.81
N SER A 205 12.60 -2.46 4.93
CA SER A 205 12.81 -1.57 3.79
C SER A 205 14.09 -1.92 3.00
N SER A 206 15.16 -2.29 3.69
CA SER A 206 16.41 -2.72 3.06
C SER A 206 16.24 -4.06 2.34
N GLU A 207 15.64 -5.04 3.01
CA GLU A 207 15.40 -6.38 2.47
C GLU A 207 14.53 -6.32 1.20
N ILE A 208 13.37 -5.67 1.25
CA ILE A 208 12.46 -5.57 0.10
C ILE A 208 13.09 -4.81 -1.06
N THR A 209 13.81 -3.71 -0.78
CA THR A 209 14.47 -2.92 -1.82
C THR A 209 15.52 -3.75 -2.55
N LYS A 210 16.33 -4.49 -1.81
CA LYS A 210 17.34 -5.38 -2.38
C LYS A 210 16.69 -6.49 -3.21
N CYS A 211 15.71 -7.20 -2.65
CA CYS A 211 15.06 -8.31 -3.36
C CYS A 211 14.39 -7.84 -4.67
N LEU A 212 13.66 -6.73 -4.65
CA LEU A 212 13.01 -6.21 -5.87
C LEU A 212 14.02 -5.67 -6.89
N ALA A 213 15.15 -5.13 -6.45
CA ALA A 213 16.24 -4.73 -7.35
C ALA A 213 16.90 -5.94 -8.00
N ASP A 214 17.22 -6.98 -7.22
CA ASP A 214 17.81 -8.22 -7.72
C ASP A 214 16.89 -8.92 -8.73
N LEU A 215 15.57 -8.95 -8.48
CA LEU A 215 14.58 -9.48 -9.42
C LEU A 215 14.53 -8.65 -10.70
N ASN A 216 14.55 -7.31 -10.59
CA ASN A 216 14.54 -6.45 -11.76
C ASN A 216 15.78 -6.66 -12.64
N HIS A 217 16.97 -6.71 -12.02
CA HIS A 217 18.21 -6.96 -12.72
C HIS A 217 18.19 -8.34 -13.42
N ARG A 218 17.80 -9.40 -12.71
CA ARG A 218 17.78 -10.78 -13.21
C ARG A 218 16.86 -11.00 -14.41
N TYR A 219 15.72 -10.32 -14.45
CA TYR A 219 14.66 -10.64 -15.42
C TYR A 219 14.41 -9.58 -16.48
N PHE A 220 14.88 -8.34 -16.29
CA PHE A 220 14.49 -7.20 -17.15
C PHE A 220 15.62 -6.26 -17.57
N GLU A 221 16.83 -6.32 -16.99
CA GLU A 221 17.91 -5.40 -17.39
C GLU A 221 18.66 -5.82 -18.66
N ASP A 222 18.57 -7.09 -19.04
CA ASP A 222 19.15 -7.58 -20.31
C ASP A 222 18.28 -7.25 -21.55
N ASP A 223 17.07 -6.69 -21.35
CA ASP A 223 16.16 -6.32 -22.42
C ASP A 223 16.31 -4.83 -22.86
N THR A 224 17.36 -4.12 -22.46
CA THR A 224 17.63 -2.76 -22.96
C THR A 224 18.24 -2.86 -24.35
N PRO A 225 17.59 -2.26 -25.40
CA PRO A 225 18.06 -2.27 -26.75
C PRO A 225 19.38 -1.53 -26.92
#